data_62ff77aa54ef956a2cb032446f22ab30
#
_entry.id   62ff77aa54ef956a2cb032446f22ab30
#
_cell.length_a   1.000
_cell.length_b   1.000
_cell.length_c   1.000
_cell.angle_alpha   90.00
_cell.angle_beta   90.00
_cell.angle_gamma   90.00
#
_symmetry.space_group_name_H-M   'P 1'
#
loop_
_entity.id
_entity.type
_entity.pdbx_description
1 polymer ?
#
loop_
_entity_poly.entity_id
_entity_poly.type
_entity_poly.pdbx_seq_one_letter_code
_entity_poly.pdbx_strand_id
1 'polypeptide(L)'
;IYNYYMNKLGSDLADAWLNKKLVDLKKFNNNEIPKTREEAYKALNIFYKKLDKKTVGWKIGAVAKEVQKEEGFDGPVPGKIFEETILEPDCEIKFDDIPASNLECEYAFKFNKDYKIDDNLNDELHNLSLFTAIDITSSRYVQSSKEKFSKLTQMYLGISDHGNGGKIIIGNEIKNWKNVEINNVKITLKINDKLTEPFFTGSKRIDPKISLKAFIDEFKEKNMIFNKGDYLLCGSLTQPYGIRMNDKIVVNYENLGNIKIKVS
;
A
#
# COMPACT_ATOMS: atom_id res chain seq x y z
N ILE A 1 5.60 30.07 6.40
CA ILE A 1 6.97 29.61 6.08
C ILE A 1 6.98 28.08 6.00
N TYR A 2 6.40 27.33 6.94
CA TYR A 2 6.41 25.85 6.92
C TYR A 2 5.72 25.21 5.70
N ASN A 3 4.70 25.83 5.12
CA ASN A 3 4.01 25.30 3.93
C ASN A 3 4.90 25.28 2.67
N TYR A 4 5.91 26.12 2.59
CA TYR A 4 6.76 26.24 1.40
C TYR A 4 7.70 25.02 1.22
N TYR A 5 8.21 24.47 2.31
CA TYR A 5 9.24 23.42 2.24
C TYR A 5 8.70 22.06 1.76
N MET A 6 7.51 21.66 2.19
CA MET A 6 6.88 20.42 1.75
C MET A 6 6.39 20.48 0.28
N ASN A 7 6.24 21.70 -0.28
CA ASN A 7 5.86 21.88 -1.67
C ASN A 7 6.90 21.28 -2.63
N LYS A 8 8.20 21.45 -2.34
CA LYS A 8 9.25 20.88 -3.17
C LYS A 8 9.20 19.36 -3.16
N LEU A 9 9.14 18.73 -1.99
CA LEU A 9 9.11 17.28 -1.88
C LEU A 9 7.90 16.68 -2.62
N GLY A 10 6.69 17.18 -2.35
CA GLY A 10 5.48 16.68 -2.99
C GLY A 10 5.48 16.89 -4.50
N SER A 11 6.02 18.03 -4.96
CA SER A 11 6.14 18.32 -6.39
C SER A 11 7.16 17.42 -7.08
N ASP A 12 8.34 17.23 -6.48
CA ASP A 12 9.40 16.39 -7.06
C ASP A 12 8.98 14.91 -7.10
N LEU A 13 8.22 14.44 -6.11
CA LEU A 13 7.63 13.09 -6.12
C LEU A 13 6.60 12.92 -7.24
N ALA A 14 5.75 13.93 -7.48
CA ALA A 14 4.79 13.89 -8.58
C ALA A 14 5.50 13.89 -9.95
N ASP A 15 6.54 14.69 -10.10
CA ASP A 15 7.37 14.68 -11.32
C ASP A 15 8.11 13.35 -11.49
N ALA A 16 8.58 12.76 -10.40
CA ALA A 16 9.20 11.42 -10.42
C ALA A 16 8.21 10.35 -10.88
N TRP A 17 6.95 10.41 -10.40
CA TRP A 17 5.89 9.53 -10.87
C TRP A 17 5.63 9.66 -12.37
N LEU A 18 5.42 10.90 -12.84
CA LEU A 18 5.08 11.18 -14.25
C LEU A 18 6.20 10.82 -15.22
N ASN A 19 7.46 11.01 -14.80
CA ASN A 19 8.62 10.87 -15.66
C ASN A 19 9.44 9.60 -15.38
N LYS A 20 8.95 8.68 -14.52
CA LYS A 20 9.66 7.44 -14.12
C LYS A 20 11.07 7.72 -13.61
N LYS A 21 11.24 8.77 -12.81
CA LYS A 21 12.52 9.20 -12.22
C LYS A 21 12.55 8.91 -10.73
N LEU A 22 13.73 9.06 -10.13
CA LEU A 22 13.90 8.95 -8.69
C LEU A 22 14.28 10.30 -8.08
N VAL A 23 13.81 10.52 -6.87
CA VAL A 23 14.13 11.69 -6.03
C VAL A 23 15.35 11.36 -5.18
N ASP A 24 16.42 12.11 -5.34
CA ASP A 24 17.62 11.98 -4.51
C ASP A 24 17.55 12.96 -3.33
N LEU A 25 17.32 12.43 -2.15
CA LEU A 25 17.19 13.22 -0.91
C LEU A 25 18.46 13.95 -0.49
N LYS A 26 19.63 13.63 -1.08
CA LYS A 26 20.86 14.41 -0.86
C LYS A 26 20.76 15.84 -1.39
N LYS A 27 19.80 16.10 -2.29
CA LYS A 27 19.55 17.43 -2.89
C LYS A 27 18.53 18.26 -2.10
N PHE A 28 18.10 17.76 -0.93
CA PHE A 28 17.13 18.39 -0.07
C PHE A 28 17.78 18.96 1.18
N ASN A 29 17.33 20.13 1.61
CA ASN A 29 17.69 20.67 2.90
C ASN A 29 16.93 19.96 4.01
N ASN A 30 17.45 20.04 5.24
CA ASN A 30 16.86 19.35 6.39
C ASN A 30 15.41 19.78 6.70
N ASN A 31 15.01 20.98 6.32
CA ASN A 31 13.64 21.49 6.46
C ASN A 31 12.69 21.08 5.33
N GLU A 32 13.20 20.47 4.27
CA GLU A 32 12.42 19.91 3.16
C GLU A 32 12.14 18.40 3.37
N ILE A 33 12.65 17.81 4.44
CA ILE A 33 12.43 16.43 4.86
C ILE A 33 11.38 16.42 5.97
N PRO A 34 10.28 15.65 5.86
CA PRO A 34 9.22 15.62 6.85
C PRO A 34 9.71 15.06 8.18
N LYS A 35 9.42 15.75 9.28
CA LYS A 35 9.76 15.39 10.66
C LYS A 35 8.53 14.96 11.46
N THR A 36 7.36 15.17 10.91
CA THR A 36 6.07 14.82 11.51
C THR A 36 5.16 14.21 10.46
N ARG A 37 4.18 13.44 10.92
CA ARG A 37 3.12 12.88 10.09
C ARG A 37 2.35 13.98 9.34
N GLU A 38 2.09 15.11 10.00
CA GLU A 38 1.42 16.26 9.39
C GLU A 38 2.21 16.83 8.21
N GLU A 39 3.53 16.98 8.34
CA GLU A 39 4.40 17.42 7.24
C GLU A 39 4.42 16.43 6.08
N ALA A 40 4.44 15.12 6.39
CA ALA A 40 4.33 14.08 5.37
C ALA A 40 3.02 14.16 4.58
N TYR A 41 1.88 14.39 5.26
CA TYR A 41 0.59 14.59 4.60
C TYR A 41 0.53 15.89 3.78
N LYS A 42 1.23 16.95 4.19
CA LYS A 42 1.32 18.17 3.37
C LYS A 42 2.01 17.89 2.04
N ALA A 43 3.15 17.19 2.05
CA ALA A 43 3.83 16.77 0.83
C ALA A 43 2.94 15.85 -0.03
N LEU A 44 2.29 14.87 0.59
CA LEU A 44 1.36 13.95 -0.07
C LEU A 44 0.19 14.67 -0.75
N ASN A 45 -0.40 15.67 -0.10
CA ASN A 45 -1.50 16.45 -0.67
C ASN A 45 -1.06 17.21 -1.93
N ILE A 46 0.18 17.73 -1.94
CA ILE A 46 0.75 18.39 -3.11
C ILE A 46 0.98 17.39 -4.24
N PHE A 47 1.52 16.22 -3.91
CA PHE A 47 1.68 15.10 -4.83
C PHE A 47 0.35 14.75 -5.50
N TYR A 48 -0.71 14.53 -4.73
CA TYR A 48 -2.03 14.19 -5.26
C TYR A 48 -2.64 15.30 -6.12
N LYS A 49 -2.53 16.56 -5.67
CA LYS A 49 -3.04 17.70 -6.40
C LYS A 49 -2.35 17.89 -7.76
N LYS A 50 -1.03 17.62 -7.82
CA LYS A 50 -0.26 17.76 -9.06
C LYS A 50 -0.52 16.61 -10.04
N LEU A 51 -0.74 15.38 -9.54
CA LEU A 51 -1.04 14.25 -10.40
C LEU A 51 -2.45 14.27 -10.95
N ASP A 52 -3.42 14.72 -10.18
CA ASP A 52 -4.86 14.79 -10.52
C ASP A 52 -5.39 13.47 -11.14
N LYS A 53 -5.06 12.34 -10.50
CA LYS A 53 -5.41 11.00 -10.96
C LYS A 53 -6.73 10.53 -10.37
N LYS A 54 -7.51 9.77 -11.15
CA LYS A 54 -8.73 9.14 -10.67
C LYS A 54 -8.41 8.13 -9.57
N THR A 55 -8.95 8.38 -8.39
CA THR A 55 -8.83 7.49 -7.23
C THR A 55 -9.96 6.47 -7.26
N VAL A 56 -9.65 5.21 -6.99
CA VAL A 56 -10.60 4.08 -6.94
C VAL A 56 -10.42 3.26 -5.65
N GLY A 57 -9.87 3.87 -4.62
CA GLY A 57 -9.70 3.25 -3.32
C GLY A 57 -8.45 3.71 -2.60
N TRP A 58 -8.12 2.97 -1.56
CA TRP A 58 -7.00 3.22 -0.67
C TRP A 58 -6.28 1.93 -0.30
N LYS A 59 -5.05 2.06 0.10
CA LYS A 59 -4.26 1.02 0.78
C LYS A 59 -3.85 1.54 2.14
N ILE A 60 -3.64 0.64 3.10
CA ILE A 60 -3.14 0.97 4.43
C ILE A 60 -2.13 -0.09 4.87
N GLY A 61 -0.88 0.31 5.04
CA GLY A 61 0.20 -0.55 5.54
C GLY A 61 0.58 -0.25 6.98
N ALA A 62 1.49 -1.03 7.52
CA ALA A 62 2.03 -0.89 8.88
C ALA A 62 0.94 -0.82 9.97
N VAL A 63 -0.13 -1.60 9.84
CA VAL A 63 -1.29 -1.59 10.77
C VAL A 63 -0.97 -2.37 12.05
N ALA A 64 -0.18 -3.45 11.98
CA ALA A 64 0.18 -4.26 13.12
C ALA A 64 0.94 -3.45 14.16
N LYS A 65 0.40 -3.38 15.39
CA LYS A 65 1.03 -2.63 16.50
C LYS A 65 2.42 -3.15 16.85
N GLU A 66 2.65 -4.45 16.69
CA GLU A 66 3.95 -5.06 16.88
C GLU A 66 4.96 -4.56 15.84
N VAL A 67 4.56 -4.50 14.57
CA VAL A 67 5.38 -3.94 13.49
C VAL A 67 5.67 -2.46 13.73
N GLN A 68 4.67 -1.67 14.12
CA GLN A 68 4.87 -0.25 14.46
C GLN A 68 5.91 -0.10 15.59
N LYS A 69 5.83 -0.93 16.62
CA LYS A 69 6.77 -0.90 17.74
C LYS A 69 8.19 -1.31 17.33
N GLU A 70 8.32 -2.39 16.55
CA GLU A 70 9.63 -2.90 16.08
C GLU A 70 10.32 -1.89 15.16
N GLU A 71 9.57 -1.26 14.26
CA GLU A 71 10.09 -0.30 13.28
C GLU A 71 10.17 1.14 13.82
N GLY A 72 9.59 1.42 14.99
CA GLY A 72 9.53 2.76 15.58
C GLY A 72 8.58 3.70 14.84
N PHE A 73 7.51 3.15 14.26
CA PHE A 73 6.48 3.92 13.55
C PHE A 73 5.43 4.48 14.51
N ASP A 74 4.89 5.66 14.20
CA ASP A 74 3.86 6.33 15.00
C ASP A 74 2.43 6.05 14.55
N GLY A 75 2.26 5.20 13.54
CA GLY A 75 0.94 4.83 13.02
C GLY A 75 1.01 4.14 11.65
N PRO A 76 -0.13 3.95 10.98
CA PRO A 76 -0.19 3.28 9.69
C PRO A 76 0.32 4.16 8.55
N VAL A 77 0.58 3.54 7.41
CA VAL A 77 1.06 4.20 6.17
C VAL A 77 -0.01 4.07 5.09
N PRO A 78 -0.84 5.09 4.87
CA PRO A 78 -1.88 5.05 3.84
C PRO A 78 -1.38 5.55 2.48
N GLY A 79 -2.08 5.14 1.42
CA GLY A 79 -1.92 5.65 0.06
C GLY A 79 -3.21 5.48 -0.75
N LYS A 80 -3.44 6.34 -1.74
CA LYS A 80 -4.55 6.17 -2.68
C LYS A 80 -4.24 5.03 -3.66
N ILE A 81 -5.29 4.41 -4.19
CA ILE A 81 -5.20 3.53 -5.34
C ILE A 81 -5.71 4.34 -6.55
N PHE A 82 -4.85 4.51 -7.55
CA PHE A 82 -5.25 5.13 -8.80
C PHE A 82 -5.78 4.08 -9.78
N GLU A 83 -6.81 4.41 -10.53
CA GLU A 83 -7.44 3.48 -11.49
C GLU A 83 -6.40 2.84 -12.44
N GLU A 84 -5.46 3.63 -12.94
CA GLU A 84 -4.39 3.19 -13.86
C GLU A 84 -3.35 2.25 -13.23
N THR A 85 -3.37 2.09 -11.91
CA THR A 85 -2.44 1.20 -11.20
C THR A 85 -3.00 -0.19 -10.94
N ILE A 86 -4.30 -0.39 -11.14
CA ILE A 86 -4.94 -1.71 -10.98
C ILE A 86 -4.65 -2.55 -12.22
N LEU A 87 -4.19 -3.78 -11.99
CA LEU A 87 -3.93 -4.78 -12.99
C LEU A 87 -4.82 -5.99 -12.75
N GLU A 88 -5.18 -6.68 -13.84
CA GLU A 88 -5.85 -7.97 -13.76
C GLU A 88 -4.86 -9.08 -13.33
N PRO A 89 -5.36 -10.17 -12.73
CA PRO A 89 -4.54 -11.37 -12.52
C PRO A 89 -3.90 -11.88 -13.82
N ASP A 90 -2.79 -12.60 -13.69
CA ASP A 90 -2.01 -13.13 -14.82
C ASP A 90 -1.40 -12.01 -15.71
N CYS A 91 -0.90 -10.96 -15.08
CA CYS A 91 -0.35 -9.78 -15.76
C CYS A 91 1.15 -9.86 -16.03
N GLU A 92 1.60 -9.00 -16.95
CA GLU A 92 3.01 -8.69 -17.16
C GLU A 92 3.30 -7.25 -16.73
N ILE A 93 4.35 -7.05 -15.95
CA ILE A 93 4.76 -5.74 -15.42
C ILE A 93 6.17 -5.43 -15.92
N LYS A 94 6.34 -4.25 -16.46
CA LYS A 94 7.68 -3.75 -16.82
C LYS A 94 8.43 -3.36 -15.55
N PHE A 95 9.63 -3.90 -15.38
CA PHE A 95 10.45 -3.64 -14.21
C PHE A 95 10.74 -2.15 -14.00
N ASP A 96 10.95 -1.41 -15.09
CA ASP A 96 11.19 0.03 -15.05
C ASP A 96 10.00 0.85 -14.58
N ASP A 97 8.78 0.28 -14.58
CA ASP A 97 7.57 0.95 -14.08
C ASP A 97 7.40 0.84 -12.55
N ILE A 98 8.22 0.01 -11.91
CA ILE A 98 8.14 -0.31 -10.48
C ILE A 98 9.51 -0.20 -9.78
N PRO A 99 10.16 0.96 -9.77
CA PRO A 99 11.47 1.11 -9.14
C PRO A 99 11.43 0.76 -7.64
N ALA A 100 12.50 0.13 -7.16
CA ALA A 100 12.66 -0.27 -5.74
C ALA A 100 11.41 -0.96 -5.18
N SER A 101 10.92 -1.98 -5.90
CA SER A 101 9.63 -2.62 -5.64
C SER A 101 9.72 -3.84 -4.75
N ASN A 102 8.65 -4.04 -3.98
CA ASN A 102 8.38 -5.27 -3.26
C ASN A 102 6.97 -5.77 -3.59
N LEU A 103 6.82 -7.10 -3.56
CA LEU A 103 5.52 -7.76 -3.63
C LEU A 103 5.06 -8.08 -2.21
N GLU A 104 3.84 -7.68 -1.91
CA GLU A 104 3.15 -7.96 -0.66
C GLU A 104 1.79 -8.60 -0.96
N CYS A 105 1.52 -9.75 -0.33
CA CYS A 105 0.23 -10.41 -0.45
C CYS A 105 -0.73 -9.82 0.56
N GLU A 106 -1.94 -9.50 0.12
CA GLU A 106 -2.93 -8.80 0.93
C GLU A 106 -4.34 -9.36 0.75
N TYR A 107 -5.27 -8.86 1.54
CA TYR A 107 -6.69 -8.86 1.23
C TYR A 107 -7.14 -7.45 0.84
N ALA A 108 -8.22 -7.37 0.07
CA ALA A 108 -8.84 -6.11 -0.29
C ALA A 108 -10.35 -6.17 -0.05
N PHE A 109 -10.89 -5.21 0.72
CA PHE A 109 -12.31 -4.95 0.71
C PHE A 109 -12.72 -4.24 -0.57
N LYS A 110 -13.92 -4.56 -1.08
CA LYS A 110 -14.60 -3.80 -2.12
C LYS A 110 -15.92 -3.28 -1.58
N PHE A 111 -16.15 -1.98 -1.77
CA PHE A 111 -17.35 -1.30 -1.30
C PHE A 111 -18.47 -1.44 -2.33
N ASN A 112 -19.64 -1.98 -1.94
CA ASN A 112 -20.78 -2.28 -2.83
C ASN A 112 -21.79 -1.14 -2.94
N LYS A 113 -21.65 -0.09 -2.16
CA LYS A 113 -22.36 1.21 -2.21
C LYS A 113 -21.43 2.31 -1.71
N ASP A 114 -21.87 3.55 -1.69
CA ASP A 114 -21.11 4.64 -1.08
C ASP A 114 -21.17 4.52 0.46
N TYR A 115 -20.01 4.70 1.09
CA TYR A 115 -19.87 4.64 2.55
C TYR A 115 -19.12 5.86 3.07
N LYS A 116 -19.70 6.55 4.04
CA LYS A 116 -18.96 7.55 4.80
C LYS A 116 -17.91 6.88 5.67
N ILE A 117 -16.71 7.48 5.73
CA ILE A 117 -15.63 6.99 6.58
C ILE A 117 -15.83 7.55 7.97
N ASP A 118 -16.57 6.82 8.79
CA ASP A 118 -16.82 7.10 10.19
C ASP A 118 -16.97 5.79 10.98
N ASP A 119 -17.19 5.88 12.29
CA ASP A 119 -17.27 4.70 13.17
C ASP A 119 -18.41 3.74 12.79
N ASN A 120 -19.46 4.22 12.12
CA ASN A 120 -20.60 3.38 11.69
C ASN A 120 -20.19 2.41 10.57
N LEU A 121 -19.12 2.71 9.81
CA LEU A 121 -18.64 1.82 8.77
C LEU A 121 -18.21 0.44 9.31
N ASN A 122 -17.80 0.35 10.58
CA ASN A 122 -17.50 -0.94 11.21
C ASN A 122 -18.71 -1.87 11.30
N ASP A 123 -19.93 -1.34 11.44
CA ASP A 123 -21.17 -2.12 11.48
C ASP A 123 -21.57 -2.62 10.09
N GLU A 124 -21.10 -1.94 9.04
CA GLU A 124 -21.36 -2.26 7.64
C GLU A 124 -20.40 -3.31 7.04
N LEU A 125 -19.39 -3.74 7.77
CA LEU A 125 -18.38 -4.75 7.33
C LEU A 125 -19.01 -5.97 6.65
N HIS A 126 -20.17 -6.39 7.15
CA HIS A 126 -20.88 -7.55 6.64
C HIS A 126 -21.39 -7.38 5.21
N ASN A 127 -21.48 -6.16 4.73
CA ASN A 127 -21.96 -5.83 3.39
C ASN A 127 -20.81 -5.59 2.39
N LEU A 128 -19.56 -5.71 2.83
CA LEU A 128 -18.39 -5.58 1.95
C LEU A 128 -18.04 -6.93 1.35
N SER A 129 -17.58 -6.92 0.09
CA SER A 129 -16.93 -8.08 -0.53
C SER A 129 -15.45 -8.09 -0.15
N LEU A 130 -14.86 -9.29 -0.01
CA LEU A 130 -13.42 -9.46 0.27
C LEU A 130 -12.76 -10.20 -0.89
N PHE A 131 -11.56 -9.75 -1.26
CA PHE A 131 -10.77 -10.29 -2.36
C PHE A 131 -9.38 -10.66 -1.88
N THR A 132 -8.75 -11.64 -2.52
CA THR A 132 -7.28 -11.76 -2.50
C THR A 132 -6.69 -10.62 -3.31
N ALA A 133 -5.54 -10.09 -2.90
CA ALA A 133 -4.91 -8.97 -3.59
C ALA A 133 -3.39 -9.00 -3.46
N ILE A 134 -2.71 -8.31 -4.35
CA ILE A 134 -1.27 -8.06 -4.26
C ILE A 134 -1.05 -6.56 -4.33
N ASP A 135 -0.26 -6.04 -3.39
CA ASP A 135 0.34 -4.72 -3.46
C ASP A 135 1.77 -4.86 -3.97
N ILE A 136 2.04 -4.28 -5.11
CA ILE A 136 3.40 -4.08 -5.58
C ILE A 136 3.79 -2.67 -5.18
N THR A 137 4.45 -2.56 -4.05
CA THR A 137 4.98 -1.29 -3.57
C THR A 137 6.12 -0.84 -4.47
N SER A 138 6.26 0.46 -4.64
CA SER A 138 7.34 1.06 -5.43
C SER A 138 7.72 2.41 -4.85
N SER A 139 8.99 2.59 -4.52
CA SER A 139 9.49 3.83 -3.95
C SER A 139 10.11 4.73 -5.02
N ARG A 140 9.73 6.01 -5.00
CA ARG A 140 10.29 7.03 -5.90
C ARG A 140 11.56 7.70 -5.36
N TYR A 141 12.14 7.15 -4.31
CA TYR A 141 13.39 7.66 -3.76
C TYR A 141 14.60 6.83 -4.22
N VAL A 142 15.73 7.48 -4.39
CA VAL A 142 17.03 6.80 -4.42
C VAL A 142 17.25 6.15 -3.06
N GLN A 143 17.24 4.82 -2.98
CA GLN A 143 17.24 4.06 -1.72
C GLN A 143 18.41 4.46 -0.81
N SER A 144 19.63 4.54 -1.35
CA SER A 144 20.83 4.94 -0.58
C SER A 144 20.75 6.36 0.00
N SER A 145 19.84 7.20 -0.49
CA SER A 145 19.58 8.52 0.08
C SER A 145 18.53 8.47 1.20
N LYS A 146 17.52 7.58 1.06
CA LYS A 146 16.45 7.38 2.04
C LYS A 146 16.94 6.64 3.30
N GLU A 147 17.76 5.61 3.11
CA GLU A 147 18.28 4.76 4.19
C GLU A 147 19.16 5.51 5.23
N LYS A 148 19.58 6.73 4.92
CA LYS A 148 20.34 7.59 5.86
C LYS A 148 19.49 8.17 6.97
N PHE A 149 18.16 8.15 6.82
CA PHE A 149 17.23 8.69 7.81
C PHE A 149 16.80 7.61 8.81
N SER A 150 16.34 8.05 9.98
CA SER A 150 15.73 7.15 10.96
C SER A 150 14.53 6.40 10.36
N LYS A 151 14.19 5.24 10.90
CA LYS A 151 13.01 4.46 10.46
C LYS A 151 11.73 5.29 10.49
N LEU A 152 11.53 6.10 11.51
CA LEU A 152 10.38 7.00 11.61
C LEU A 152 10.35 8.03 10.47
N THR A 153 11.49 8.65 10.15
CA THR A 153 11.58 9.58 9.02
C THR A 153 11.38 8.86 7.69
N GLN A 154 11.90 7.63 7.53
CA GLN A 154 11.65 6.81 6.34
C GLN A 154 10.17 6.48 6.16
N MET A 155 9.43 6.28 7.26
CA MET A 155 7.97 6.11 7.24
C MET A 155 7.28 7.40 6.76
N TYR A 156 7.65 8.57 7.27
CA TYR A 156 7.11 9.86 6.81
C TYR A 156 7.40 10.11 5.33
N LEU A 157 8.59 9.75 4.87
CA LEU A 157 8.92 9.76 3.45
C LEU A 157 8.04 8.79 2.65
N GLY A 158 7.74 7.60 3.20
CA GLY A 158 6.82 6.65 2.61
C GLY A 158 5.39 7.19 2.51
N ILE A 159 4.88 7.88 3.54
CA ILE A 159 3.59 8.58 3.49
C ILE A 159 3.62 9.65 2.39
N SER A 160 4.67 10.48 2.34
CA SER A 160 4.82 11.53 1.32
C SER A 160 4.85 10.97 -0.10
N ASP A 161 5.35 9.75 -0.26
CA ASP A 161 5.41 8.97 -1.50
C ASP A 161 4.20 8.03 -1.64
N HIS A 162 3.04 8.51 -1.24
CA HIS A 162 1.74 7.87 -1.41
C HIS A 162 1.73 6.39 -0.92
N GLY A 163 2.32 6.15 0.25
CA GLY A 163 2.44 4.81 0.84
C GLY A 163 3.36 3.88 0.02
N ASN A 164 4.36 4.42 -0.67
CA ASN A 164 5.17 3.72 -1.67
C ASN A 164 4.27 2.99 -2.70
N GLY A 165 3.19 3.62 -3.15
CA GLY A 165 2.24 3.00 -4.09
C GLY A 165 2.89 2.70 -5.44
N GLY A 166 2.57 1.55 -6.00
CA GLY A 166 3.07 1.07 -7.30
C GLY A 166 1.94 0.49 -8.13
N LYS A 167 1.81 -0.84 -8.19
CA LYS A 167 0.73 -1.55 -8.90
C LYS A 167 -0.08 -2.38 -7.92
N ILE A 168 -1.35 -2.52 -8.20
CA ILE A 168 -2.28 -3.33 -7.41
C ILE A 168 -2.87 -4.41 -8.30
N ILE A 169 -2.93 -5.65 -7.81
CA ILE A 169 -3.60 -6.74 -8.50
C ILE A 169 -4.74 -7.22 -7.60
N ILE A 170 -5.96 -7.17 -8.11
CA ILE A 170 -7.13 -7.70 -7.42
C ILE A 170 -7.37 -9.11 -7.94
N GLY A 171 -7.26 -10.08 -7.05
CA GLY A 171 -7.45 -11.50 -7.37
C GLY A 171 -8.90 -11.96 -7.23
N ASN A 172 -9.09 -13.15 -6.70
CA ASN A 172 -10.42 -13.75 -6.60
C ASN A 172 -11.25 -13.17 -5.45
N GLU A 173 -12.54 -13.00 -5.66
CA GLU A 173 -13.48 -12.76 -4.57
C GLU A 173 -13.58 -13.98 -3.65
N ILE A 174 -13.46 -13.75 -2.36
CA ILE A 174 -13.62 -14.77 -1.33
C ILE A 174 -15.10 -14.87 -0.99
N LYS A 175 -15.77 -15.82 -1.62
CA LYS A 175 -17.22 -16.03 -1.40
C LYS A 175 -17.48 -16.42 0.07
N ASN A 176 -18.52 -15.80 0.66
CA ASN A 176 -18.87 -16.03 2.07
C ASN A 176 -17.69 -15.86 3.02
N TRP A 177 -16.82 -14.88 2.76
CA TRP A 177 -15.56 -14.64 3.49
C TRP A 177 -15.71 -14.60 5.02
N LYS A 178 -16.88 -14.25 5.53
CA LYS A 178 -17.19 -14.24 6.98
C LYS A 178 -17.11 -15.63 7.62
N ASN A 179 -17.33 -16.68 6.82
CA ASN A 179 -17.31 -18.07 7.25
C ASN A 179 -15.98 -18.77 6.88
N VAL A 180 -15.02 -18.01 6.33
CA VAL A 180 -13.69 -18.51 5.98
C VAL A 180 -12.71 -18.08 7.08
N GLU A 181 -11.89 -19.00 7.52
CA GLU A 181 -10.80 -18.73 8.49
C GLU A 181 -9.63 -17.98 7.79
N ILE A 182 -9.95 -16.76 7.29
CA ILE A 182 -9.03 -15.96 6.43
C ILE A 182 -7.68 -15.69 7.10
N ASN A 183 -7.64 -15.65 8.44
CA ASN A 183 -6.39 -15.42 9.19
C ASN A 183 -5.48 -16.65 9.23
N ASN A 184 -6.00 -17.84 8.90
CA ASN A 184 -5.27 -19.10 8.89
C ASN A 184 -4.89 -19.55 7.46
N VAL A 185 -5.31 -18.83 6.43
CA VAL A 185 -4.98 -19.15 5.03
C VAL A 185 -3.48 -19.08 4.82
N LYS A 186 -2.89 -20.18 4.36
CA LYS A 186 -1.48 -20.23 3.96
C LYS A 186 -1.30 -19.53 2.62
N ILE A 187 -0.21 -18.80 2.51
CA ILE A 187 0.16 -18.09 1.28
C ILE A 187 1.54 -18.56 0.87
N THR A 188 1.65 -19.09 -0.32
CA THR A 188 2.93 -19.53 -0.89
C THR A 188 3.29 -18.69 -2.10
N LEU A 189 4.59 -18.41 -2.25
CA LEU A 189 5.15 -17.76 -3.43
C LEU A 189 6.07 -18.76 -4.14
N LYS A 190 5.74 -19.04 -5.40
CA LYS A 190 6.68 -19.71 -6.31
C LYS A 190 7.30 -18.65 -7.21
N ILE A 191 8.59 -18.39 -7.02
CA ILE A 191 9.35 -17.40 -7.76
C ILE A 191 10.35 -18.14 -8.63
N ASN A 192 10.19 -18.01 -9.93
CA ASN A 192 10.85 -18.86 -10.91
C ASN A 192 10.50 -20.33 -10.54
N ASP A 193 11.41 -21.16 -10.12
CA ASP A 193 11.09 -22.54 -9.72
C ASP A 193 11.22 -22.77 -8.21
N LYS A 194 11.47 -21.71 -7.43
CA LYS A 194 11.65 -21.80 -5.97
C LYS A 194 10.36 -21.47 -5.23
N LEU A 195 9.86 -22.43 -4.44
CA LEU A 195 8.71 -22.25 -3.56
C LEU A 195 9.16 -21.70 -2.20
N THR A 196 8.42 -20.73 -1.67
CA THR A 196 8.58 -20.17 -0.32
C THR A 196 7.22 -20.01 0.36
N GLU A 197 7.22 -19.97 1.69
CA GLU A 197 6.03 -19.76 2.53
C GLU A 197 6.24 -18.53 3.42
N PRO A 198 6.14 -17.31 2.87
CA PRO A 198 6.52 -16.09 3.58
C PRO A 198 5.40 -15.52 4.47
N PHE A 199 4.29 -16.22 4.67
CA PHE A 199 3.11 -15.68 5.36
C PHE A 199 3.37 -15.45 6.85
N PHE A 200 2.79 -14.36 7.34
CA PHE A 200 2.81 -14.04 8.77
C PHE A 200 1.85 -14.93 9.56
N THR A 201 2.19 -15.15 10.82
CA THR A 201 1.35 -15.81 11.83
C THR A 201 1.31 -14.96 13.10
N GLY A 202 0.41 -15.28 14.02
CA GLY A 202 0.30 -14.58 15.31
C GLY A 202 -0.03 -13.09 15.14
N SER A 203 0.55 -12.25 15.96
CA SER A 203 0.30 -10.81 16.04
C SER A 203 0.71 -10.02 14.80
N LYS A 204 1.56 -10.58 13.93
CA LYS A 204 1.92 -9.96 12.64
C LYS A 204 0.91 -10.28 11.52
N ARG A 205 0.06 -11.29 11.69
CA ARG A 205 -1.02 -11.60 10.78
C ARG A 205 -2.21 -10.70 11.06
N ILE A 206 -2.49 -9.77 10.16
CA ILE A 206 -3.53 -8.76 10.36
C ILE A 206 -4.87 -9.24 9.80
N ASP A 207 -5.90 -9.19 10.64
CA ASP A 207 -7.29 -9.32 10.21
C ASP A 207 -7.69 -8.06 9.41
N PRO A 208 -8.27 -8.20 8.22
CA PRO A 208 -8.69 -7.05 7.40
C PRO A 208 -9.66 -6.10 8.13
N LYS A 209 -10.42 -6.60 9.12
CA LYS A 209 -11.28 -5.75 9.97
C LYS A 209 -10.47 -4.76 10.80
N ILE A 210 -9.31 -5.18 11.30
CA ILE A 210 -8.40 -4.30 12.05
C ILE A 210 -7.86 -3.22 11.13
N SER A 211 -7.55 -3.55 9.88
CA SER A 211 -7.07 -2.59 8.88
C SER A 211 -8.15 -1.56 8.52
N LEU A 212 -9.40 -1.98 8.35
CA LEU A 212 -10.51 -1.05 8.13
C LEU A 212 -10.68 -0.11 9.33
N LYS A 213 -10.64 -0.64 10.56
CA LYS A 213 -10.72 0.19 11.78
C LYS A 213 -9.57 1.19 11.85
N ALA A 214 -8.34 0.77 11.55
CA ALA A 214 -7.18 1.68 11.51
C ALA A 214 -7.33 2.77 10.45
N PHE A 215 -7.90 2.45 9.29
CA PHE A 215 -8.19 3.42 8.24
C PHE A 215 -9.27 4.43 8.68
N ILE A 216 -10.34 3.97 9.33
CA ILE A 216 -11.38 4.83 9.89
C ILE A 216 -10.76 5.78 10.93
N ASP A 217 -10.00 5.27 11.88
CA ASP A 217 -9.37 6.09 12.92
C ASP A 217 -8.44 7.17 12.35
N GLU A 218 -7.76 6.88 11.23
CA GLU A 218 -6.87 7.84 10.56
C GLU A 218 -7.62 8.94 9.80
N PHE A 219 -8.83 8.63 9.27
CA PHE A 219 -9.50 9.49 8.30
C PHE A 219 -10.92 9.95 8.64
N LYS A 220 -11.56 9.49 9.72
CA LYS A 220 -12.94 9.81 10.04
C LYS A 220 -13.22 11.32 10.19
N GLU A 221 -12.24 12.09 10.63
CA GLU A 221 -12.34 13.54 10.77
C GLU A 221 -12.19 14.30 9.43
N LYS A 222 -11.90 13.60 8.33
CA LYS A 222 -11.66 14.20 7.01
C LYS A 222 -12.90 14.28 6.12
N ASN A 223 -14.07 13.84 6.60
CA ASN A 223 -15.33 13.78 5.83
C ASN A 223 -15.17 13.08 4.46
N MET A 224 -14.45 11.96 4.46
CA MET A 224 -14.20 11.18 3.26
C MET A 224 -15.29 10.14 3.02
N ILE A 225 -15.41 9.70 1.76
CA ILE A 225 -16.36 8.68 1.31
C ILE A 225 -15.59 7.65 0.50
N PHE A 226 -15.86 6.35 0.74
CA PHE A 226 -15.61 5.31 -0.25
C PHE A 226 -16.79 5.29 -1.23
N ASN A 227 -16.53 5.41 -2.52
CA ASN A 227 -17.57 5.27 -3.53
C ASN A 227 -17.83 3.79 -3.81
N LYS A 228 -19.01 3.50 -4.33
CA LYS A 228 -19.33 2.15 -4.83
C LYS A 228 -18.25 1.69 -5.83
N GLY A 229 -17.67 0.53 -5.56
CA GLY A 229 -16.62 -0.08 -6.39
C GLY A 229 -15.19 0.20 -5.91
N ASP A 230 -14.99 1.16 -5.00
CA ASP A 230 -13.70 1.44 -4.41
C ASP A 230 -13.15 0.24 -3.63
N TYR A 231 -11.83 0.17 -3.51
CA TYR A 231 -11.12 -0.85 -2.76
C TYR A 231 -10.41 -0.26 -1.53
N LEU A 232 -10.26 -1.10 -0.51
CA LEU A 232 -9.30 -0.87 0.59
C LEU A 232 -8.40 -2.10 0.71
N LEU A 233 -7.12 -1.95 0.36
CA LEU A 233 -6.09 -2.95 0.65
C LEU A 233 -5.74 -2.89 2.14
N CYS A 234 -5.63 -4.08 2.75
CA CYS A 234 -5.66 -4.25 4.20
C CYS A 234 -4.28 -4.49 4.85
N GLY A 235 -3.20 -4.27 4.12
CA GLY A 235 -1.85 -4.48 4.61
C GLY A 235 -1.33 -5.90 4.44
N SER A 236 -0.02 -6.04 4.46
CA SER A 236 0.67 -7.25 4.08
C SER A 236 0.40 -8.42 5.02
N LEU A 237 0.11 -9.56 4.42
CA LEU A 237 -0.04 -10.87 5.06
C LEU A 237 1.25 -11.70 5.01
N THR A 238 2.27 -11.19 4.31
CA THR A 238 3.52 -11.89 4.04
C THR A 238 4.72 -10.99 4.26
N GLN A 239 5.89 -11.60 4.44
CA GLN A 239 7.16 -10.88 4.28
C GLN A 239 7.22 -10.27 2.87
N PRO A 240 7.63 -9.00 2.72
CA PRO A 240 7.82 -8.39 1.41
C PRO A 240 8.87 -9.15 0.58
N TYR A 241 8.58 -9.39 -0.69
CA TYR A 241 9.54 -9.97 -1.63
C TYR A 241 10.06 -8.89 -2.58
N GLY A 242 11.37 -8.64 -2.58
CA GLY A 242 12.02 -7.71 -3.51
C GLY A 242 11.98 -8.24 -4.94
N ILE A 243 11.21 -7.59 -5.79
CA ILE A 243 11.00 -7.98 -7.20
C ILE A 243 12.27 -7.76 -8.01
N ARG A 244 12.55 -8.68 -8.93
CA ARG A 244 13.71 -8.64 -9.83
C ARG A 244 13.27 -8.73 -11.29
N MET A 245 14.09 -8.20 -12.16
CA MET A 245 13.93 -8.35 -13.61
C MET A 245 13.84 -9.84 -13.98
N ASN A 246 12.92 -10.18 -14.87
CA ASN A 246 12.63 -11.54 -15.35
C ASN A 246 12.02 -12.51 -14.33
N ASP A 247 11.56 -12.02 -13.16
CA ASP A 247 10.84 -12.87 -12.23
C ASP A 247 9.51 -13.37 -12.82
N LYS A 248 9.28 -14.67 -12.64
CA LYS A 248 7.99 -15.32 -12.86
C LYS A 248 7.45 -15.74 -11.52
N ILE A 249 6.39 -15.07 -11.08
CA ILE A 249 5.86 -15.20 -9.73
C ILE A 249 4.48 -15.81 -9.80
N VAL A 250 4.25 -16.86 -9.00
CA VAL A 250 2.92 -17.42 -8.75
C VAL A 250 2.65 -17.30 -7.25
N VAL A 251 1.66 -16.51 -6.90
CA VAL A 251 1.15 -16.40 -5.54
C VAL A 251 -0.05 -17.33 -5.42
N ASN A 252 -0.03 -18.22 -4.44
CA ASN A 252 -1.16 -19.10 -4.15
C ASN A 252 -1.70 -18.82 -2.75
N TYR A 253 -2.96 -18.44 -2.68
CA TYR A 253 -3.74 -18.38 -1.46
C TYR A 253 -4.49 -19.70 -1.30
N GLU A 254 -4.14 -20.49 -0.28
CA GLU A 254 -4.68 -21.82 -0.04
C GLU A 254 -6.22 -21.84 -0.15
N ASN A 255 -6.75 -22.64 -1.07
CA ASN A 255 -8.18 -22.78 -1.36
C ASN A 255 -8.92 -21.50 -1.85
N LEU A 256 -8.22 -20.37 -2.02
CA LEU A 256 -8.83 -19.10 -2.46
C LEU A 256 -8.39 -18.67 -3.87
N GLY A 257 -7.42 -19.39 -4.45
CA GLY A 257 -6.94 -19.16 -5.80
C GLY A 257 -5.51 -18.69 -5.90
N ASN A 258 -5.08 -18.42 -7.12
CA ASN A 258 -3.71 -17.97 -7.40
C ASN A 258 -3.69 -16.72 -8.29
N ILE A 259 -2.57 -16.01 -8.26
CA ILE A 259 -2.27 -14.85 -9.09
C ILE A 259 -0.89 -15.09 -9.70
N LYS A 260 -0.75 -14.87 -11.01
CA LYS A 260 0.52 -15.00 -11.72
C LYS A 260 0.99 -13.64 -12.19
N ILE A 261 2.30 -13.41 -12.07
CA ILE A 261 2.94 -12.16 -12.47
C ILE A 261 4.21 -12.52 -13.23
N LYS A 262 4.41 -11.87 -14.37
CA LYS A 262 5.66 -11.90 -15.12
C LYS A 262 6.26 -10.50 -15.06
N VAL A 263 7.54 -10.42 -14.76
CA VAL A 263 8.29 -9.16 -14.75
C VAL A 263 9.23 -9.13 -15.96
N SER A 264 9.14 -8.10 -16.79
CA SER A 264 9.94 -7.95 -18.01
C SER A 264 10.76 -6.66 -18.03
#